data_4b2a7dcf1dd061222e6cb38244f0f1b9
#
_entry.id   4b2a7dcf1dd061222e6cb38244f0f1b9
#
_cell.length_a   1.000
_cell.length_b   1.000
_cell.length_c   1.000
_cell.angle_alpha   90.00
_cell.angle_beta   90.00
_cell.angle_gamma   90.00
#
_symmetry.space_group_name_H-M   'P 1'
#
loop_
_entity.id
_entity.type
_entity.pdbx_description
1 polymer ?
#
loop_
_entity_poly.entity_id
_entity_poly.type
_entity_poly.pdbx_seq_one_letter_code
_entity_poly.pdbx_strand_id
1 'polypeptide(L)'
;AMKECEKVCEHLHLPFQAGSNRILKLMNRRYTKEHYLDLVDKIRAAIPDIALSTDIIVGFPGETEEDFEETLDVVRRIQFDSAFMFIYSPRKGTPAAKLKQTTPSDEISRRFKRLADLQTEIATKLAKRFEGKTVEVLVDGPSKQNPEMLSGRTRENRLVNFRAEGVGTGDLVDVEIVRAGAFWLEGRGGKKRE
;
A
#
# COMPACT_ATOMS: atom_id res chain seq x y z
N ALA A 1 -14.21 -16.15 3.02
CA ALA A 1 -15.12 -15.05 2.65
C ALA A 1 -14.59 -14.29 1.43
N MET A 2 -13.41 -13.63 1.47
CA MET A 2 -12.90 -12.84 0.32
C MET A 2 -12.81 -13.64 -0.98
N LYS A 3 -12.37 -14.89 -0.93
CA LYS A 3 -12.29 -15.78 -2.11
C LYS A 3 -13.65 -16.16 -2.71
N GLU A 4 -14.71 -16.18 -1.88
CA GLU A 4 -16.03 -16.77 -2.23
C GLU A 4 -17.09 -15.70 -2.48
N CYS A 5 -16.81 -14.46 -2.10
CA CYS A 5 -17.76 -13.35 -2.20
C CYS A 5 -17.32 -12.37 -3.30
N GLU A 6 -17.97 -12.39 -4.44
CA GLU A 6 -17.68 -11.53 -5.59
C GLU A 6 -17.78 -10.03 -5.28
N LYS A 7 -18.55 -9.64 -4.26
CA LYS A 7 -18.69 -8.24 -3.85
C LYS A 7 -17.55 -7.74 -2.97
N VAL A 8 -16.67 -8.63 -2.50
CA VAL A 8 -15.49 -8.25 -1.72
C VAL A 8 -14.32 -8.02 -2.66
N CYS A 9 -13.77 -6.83 -2.62
CA CYS A 9 -12.64 -6.42 -3.47
C CYS A 9 -11.34 -7.15 -3.07
N GLU A 10 -10.46 -7.37 -4.04
CA GLU A 10 -9.17 -8.05 -3.87
C GLU A 10 -8.10 -7.10 -3.34
N HIS A 11 -8.40 -6.45 -2.22
CA HIS A 11 -7.47 -5.56 -1.50
C HIS A 11 -7.51 -5.84 -0.01
N LEU A 12 -6.34 -5.96 0.61
CA LEU A 12 -6.20 -6.13 2.05
C LEU A 12 -5.14 -5.20 2.62
N HIS A 13 -5.53 -4.42 3.63
CA HIS A 13 -4.58 -3.65 4.43
C HIS A 13 -4.09 -4.49 5.60
N LEU A 14 -2.79 -4.84 5.58
CA LEU A 14 -2.16 -5.73 6.54
C LEU A 14 -0.89 -5.06 7.11
N PRO A 15 -1.00 -4.27 8.20
CA PRO A 15 0.14 -3.57 8.80
C PRO A 15 1.18 -4.53 9.39
N PHE A 16 2.46 -4.41 8.96
CA PHE A 16 3.55 -5.21 9.55
C PHE A 16 4.49 -4.40 10.47
N GLN A 17 4.47 -3.08 10.36
CA GLN A 17 5.14 -2.10 11.20
C GLN A 17 6.68 -2.08 11.08
N ALA A 18 7.36 -3.22 11.23
CA ALA A 18 8.80 -3.37 11.12
C ALA A 18 9.17 -4.82 10.73
N GLY A 19 10.28 -5.00 10.03
CA GLY A 19 10.76 -6.31 9.59
C GLY A 19 11.60 -7.07 10.62
N SER A 20 12.07 -6.41 11.66
CA SER A 20 12.88 -7.02 12.71
C SER A 20 12.03 -7.53 13.87
N ASN A 21 12.20 -8.81 14.25
CA ASN A 21 11.53 -9.40 15.39
C ASN A 21 11.88 -8.69 16.71
N ARG A 22 13.11 -8.16 16.81
CA ARG A 22 13.56 -7.38 17.97
C ARG A 22 12.75 -6.08 18.08
N ILE A 23 12.57 -5.36 16.99
CA ILE A 23 11.80 -4.11 16.96
C ILE A 23 10.31 -4.38 17.16
N LEU A 24 9.75 -5.42 16.54
CA LEU A 24 8.36 -5.85 16.76
C LEU A 24 8.08 -6.11 18.24
N LYS A 25 9.00 -6.79 18.94
CA LYS A 25 8.89 -7.03 20.37
C LYS A 25 8.92 -5.72 21.18
N LEU A 26 9.80 -4.77 20.83
CA LEU A 26 9.86 -3.46 21.49
C LEU A 26 8.60 -2.62 21.22
N MET A 27 7.98 -2.78 20.05
CA MET A 27 6.67 -2.19 19.70
C MET A 27 5.48 -2.91 20.37
N ASN A 28 5.74 -3.94 21.21
CA ASN A 28 4.73 -4.79 21.83
C ASN A 28 3.82 -5.51 20.81
N ARG A 29 4.38 -5.89 19.67
CA ARG A 29 3.68 -6.72 18.67
C ARG A 29 3.82 -8.20 19.05
N ARG A 30 2.72 -8.97 18.87
CA ARG A 30 2.63 -10.38 19.26
C ARG A 30 2.91 -11.37 18.14
N TYR A 31 3.36 -10.89 16.99
CA TYR A 31 3.72 -11.70 15.82
C TYR A 31 5.20 -11.49 15.48
N THR A 32 5.74 -12.43 14.71
CA THR A 32 7.10 -12.36 14.17
C THR A 32 7.06 -12.08 12.66
N LYS A 33 8.20 -11.70 12.11
CA LYS A 33 8.42 -11.56 10.66
C LYS A 33 8.02 -12.83 9.90
N GLU A 34 8.46 -13.98 10.39
CA GLU A 34 8.22 -15.28 9.77
C GLU A 34 6.73 -15.61 9.73
N HIS A 35 6.01 -15.38 10.84
CA HIS A 35 4.56 -15.56 10.89
C HIS A 35 3.84 -14.63 9.90
N TYR A 36 4.29 -13.38 9.80
CA TYR A 36 3.70 -12.42 8.86
C TYR A 36 3.92 -12.85 7.41
N LEU A 37 5.13 -13.30 7.06
CA LEU A 37 5.46 -13.79 5.73
C LEU A 37 4.64 -15.04 5.35
N ASP A 38 4.52 -16.01 6.27
CA ASP A 38 3.68 -17.21 6.08
C ASP A 38 2.19 -16.85 5.88
N LEU A 39 1.70 -15.86 6.62
CA LEU A 39 0.33 -15.36 6.44
C LEU A 39 0.13 -14.76 5.04
N VAL A 40 1.08 -13.94 4.57
CA VAL A 40 1.02 -13.35 3.21
C VAL A 40 1.07 -14.46 2.15
N ASP A 41 1.93 -15.46 2.30
CA ASP A 41 2.03 -16.59 1.36
C ASP A 41 0.69 -17.36 1.30
N LYS A 42 0.03 -17.60 2.44
CA LYS A 42 -1.31 -18.22 2.50
C LYS A 42 -2.41 -17.37 1.85
N ILE A 43 -2.37 -16.06 2.07
CA ILE A 43 -3.33 -15.12 1.45
C ILE A 43 -3.18 -15.16 -0.07
N ARG A 44 -1.95 -15.08 -0.60
CA ARG A 44 -1.69 -15.14 -2.04
C ARG A 44 -2.00 -16.50 -2.66
N ALA A 45 -1.79 -17.59 -1.94
CA ALA A 45 -2.24 -18.90 -2.38
C ALA A 45 -3.77 -19.00 -2.52
N ALA A 46 -4.52 -18.30 -1.66
CA ALA A 46 -5.97 -18.25 -1.72
C ALA A 46 -6.51 -17.25 -2.76
N ILE A 47 -5.85 -16.10 -2.92
CA ILE A 47 -6.23 -14.98 -3.80
C ILE A 47 -4.95 -14.48 -4.49
N PRO A 48 -4.53 -15.07 -5.64
CA PRO A 48 -3.23 -14.80 -6.26
C PRO A 48 -2.96 -13.33 -6.61
N ASP A 49 -4.00 -12.62 -7.05
CA ASP A 49 -3.90 -11.22 -7.52
C ASP A 49 -4.24 -10.18 -6.45
N ILE A 50 -4.32 -10.61 -5.16
CA ILE A 50 -4.66 -9.69 -4.07
C ILE A 50 -3.66 -8.54 -3.98
N ALA A 51 -4.17 -7.32 -3.97
CA ALA A 51 -3.39 -6.13 -3.66
C ALA A 51 -3.20 -6.00 -2.15
N LEU A 52 -1.95 -5.82 -1.73
CA LEU A 52 -1.61 -5.67 -0.32
C LEU A 52 -1.14 -4.25 -0.03
N SER A 53 -1.70 -3.66 1.01
CA SER A 53 -1.18 -2.42 1.59
C SER A 53 -0.77 -2.64 3.05
N THR A 54 0.15 -1.80 3.54
CA THR A 54 0.72 -1.95 4.88
C THR A 54 1.07 -0.62 5.53
N ASP A 55 1.38 -0.66 6.84
CA ASP A 55 2.00 0.42 7.59
C ASP A 55 3.43 0.04 7.96
N ILE A 56 4.35 1.01 7.87
CA ILE A 56 5.76 0.86 8.23
C ILE A 56 6.20 2.05 9.08
N ILE A 57 6.88 1.77 10.19
CA ILE A 57 7.45 2.80 11.07
C ILE A 57 8.97 2.68 11.01
N VAL A 58 9.64 3.79 10.64
CA VAL A 58 11.10 3.91 10.59
C VAL A 58 11.59 4.73 11.77
N GLY A 59 12.77 4.40 12.28
CA GLY A 59 13.40 5.16 13.36
C GLY A 59 12.74 4.93 14.72
N PHE A 60 12.21 3.74 14.97
CA PHE A 60 11.76 3.37 16.31
C PHE A 60 12.97 3.40 17.26
N PRO A 61 12.82 3.88 18.53
CA PRO A 61 13.93 3.95 19.47
C PRO A 61 14.69 2.63 19.61
N GLY A 62 15.99 2.67 19.33
CA GLY A 62 16.86 1.48 19.36
C GLY A 62 16.89 0.70 18.06
N GLU A 63 16.24 1.13 16.98
CA GLU A 63 16.36 0.52 15.64
C GLU A 63 17.80 0.66 15.12
N THR A 64 18.46 -0.46 14.83
CA THR A 64 19.77 -0.50 14.20
C THR A 64 19.66 -0.48 12.66
N GLU A 65 20.79 -0.40 11.96
CA GLU A 65 20.80 -0.51 10.49
C GLU A 65 20.37 -1.92 10.05
N GLU A 66 20.80 -2.96 10.78
CA GLU A 66 20.44 -4.34 10.51
C GLU A 66 18.92 -4.55 10.66
N ASP A 67 18.28 -3.98 11.69
CA ASP A 67 16.82 -4.04 11.85
C ASP A 67 16.09 -3.36 10.70
N PHE A 68 16.63 -2.24 10.23
CA PHE A 68 16.05 -1.52 9.10
C PHE A 68 16.22 -2.31 7.79
N GLU A 69 17.38 -2.94 7.55
CA GLU A 69 17.58 -3.81 6.39
C GLU A 69 16.60 -4.99 6.39
N GLU A 70 16.30 -5.60 7.55
CA GLU A 70 15.26 -6.62 7.64
C GLU A 70 13.86 -6.08 7.22
N THR A 71 13.59 -4.81 7.51
CA THR A 71 12.35 -4.14 7.04
C THR A 71 12.34 -4.01 5.52
N LEU A 72 13.44 -3.58 4.91
CA LEU A 72 13.55 -3.50 3.45
C LEU A 72 13.43 -4.88 2.79
N ASP A 73 13.99 -5.94 3.42
CA ASP A 73 13.87 -7.31 2.90
C ASP A 73 12.43 -7.81 2.88
N VAL A 74 11.64 -7.52 3.92
CA VAL A 74 10.20 -7.82 3.91
C VAL A 74 9.48 -7.09 2.78
N VAL A 75 9.78 -5.80 2.57
CA VAL A 75 9.18 -5.01 1.48
C VAL A 75 9.57 -5.57 0.10
N ARG A 76 10.85 -5.93 -0.10
CA ARG A 76 11.32 -6.55 -1.35
C ARG A 76 10.65 -7.89 -1.62
N ARG A 77 10.48 -8.72 -0.58
CA ARG A 77 9.87 -10.04 -0.71
C ARG A 77 8.37 -9.96 -0.99
N ILE A 78 7.66 -9.12 -0.26
CA ILE A 78 6.19 -9.06 -0.36
C ILE A 78 5.75 -8.24 -1.57
N GLN A 79 6.46 -7.17 -1.96
CA GLN A 79 6.05 -6.29 -3.05
C GLN A 79 4.65 -5.71 -2.79
N PHE A 80 4.55 -4.80 -1.83
CA PHE A 80 3.28 -4.14 -1.50
C PHE A 80 2.80 -3.21 -2.62
N ASP A 81 1.50 -3.20 -2.90
CA ASP A 81 0.88 -2.26 -3.84
C ASP A 81 0.95 -0.82 -3.32
N SER A 82 0.87 -0.64 -2.01
CA SER A 82 1.09 0.64 -1.34
C SER A 82 1.57 0.44 0.10
N ALA A 83 2.28 1.43 0.65
CA ALA A 83 2.67 1.44 2.05
C ALA A 83 2.49 2.85 2.63
N PHE A 84 1.89 2.92 3.81
CA PHE A 84 1.88 4.13 4.62
C PHE A 84 3.13 4.09 5.50
N MET A 85 4.05 5.02 5.25
CA MET A 85 5.35 5.06 5.89
C MET A 85 5.42 6.22 6.86
N PHE A 86 5.90 5.98 8.06
CA PHE A 86 5.95 6.97 9.12
C PHE A 86 7.33 6.97 9.77
N ILE A 87 7.84 8.16 10.08
CA ILE A 87 8.93 8.29 11.06
C ILE A 87 8.29 8.17 12.44
N TYR A 88 8.92 7.38 13.33
CA TYR A 88 8.43 7.22 14.68
C TYR A 88 8.22 8.57 15.38
N SER A 89 7.07 8.75 15.98
CA SER A 89 6.74 9.91 16.82
C SER A 89 6.26 9.43 18.19
N PRO A 90 6.87 9.89 19.30
CA PRO A 90 6.51 9.45 20.63
C PRO A 90 5.09 9.89 20.98
N ARG A 91 4.26 8.93 21.45
CA ARG A 91 2.90 9.19 21.92
C ARG A 91 2.88 9.20 23.45
N LYS A 92 2.44 10.31 24.03
CA LYS A 92 2.30 10.46 25.48
C LYS A 92 1.51 9.28 26.09
N GLY A 93 2.02 8.73 27.19
CA GLY A 93 1.38 7.61 27.91
C GLY A 93 1.77 6.21 27.41
N THR A 94 2.55 6.08 26.34
CA THR A 94 3.03 4.78 25.87
C THR A 94 4.39 4.41 26.49
N PRO A 95 4.70 3.12 26.72
CA PRO A 95 6.04 2.68 27.13
C PRO A 95 7.13 3.12 26.16
N ALA A 96 6.86 3.09 24.85
CA ALA A 96 7.79 3.51 23.81
C ALA A 96 8.21 4.98 23.93
N ALA A 97 7.34 5.86 24.42
CA ALA A 97 7.68 7.28 24.62
C ALA A 97 8.75 7.50 25.70
N LYS A 98 9.02 6.50 26.54
CA LYS A 98 10.08 6.54 27.58
C LYS A 98 11.42 6.03 27.06
N LEU A 99 11.45 5.43 25.87
CA LEU A 99 12.68 4.94 25.27
C LEU A 99 13.50 6.14 24.73
N LYS A 100 14.80 6.09 24.96
CA LYS A 100 15.71 7.08 24.44
C LYS A 100 15.94 6.84 22.94
N GLN A 101 15.75 7.88 22.12
CA GLN A 101 16.15 7.82 20.72
C GLN A 101 17.67 7.81 20.64
N THR A 102 18.24 6.81 19.99
CA THR A 102 19.69 6.61 19.84
C THR A 102 20.14 6.85 18.41
N THR A 103 19.24 6.83 17.44
CA THR A 103 19.54 7.05 16.02
C THR A 103 19.45 8.54 15.69
N PRO A 104 20.46 9.15 15.07
CA PRO A 104 20.42 10.54 14.63
C PRO A 104 19.28 10.81 13.63
N SER A 105 18.72 12.01 13.65
CA SER A 105 17.57 12.39 12.81
C SER A 105 17.89 12.36 11.31
N ASP A 106 19.12 12.70 10.93
CA ASP A 106 19.57 12.62 9.55
C ASP A 106 19.67 11.17 9.05
N GLU A 107 20.09 10.25 9.92
CA GLU A 107 20.09 8.81 9.63
C GLU A 107 18.66 8.29 9.44
N ILE A 108 17.73 8.64 10.34
CA ILE A 108 16.32 8.26 10.21
C ILE A 108 15.75 8.78 8.87
N SER A 109 16.09 10.02 8.50
CA SER A 109 15.65 10.60 7.23
C SER A 109 16.23 9.87 6.02
N ARG A 110 17.48 9.42 6.08
CA ARG A 110 18.11 8.60 5.03
C ARG A 110 17.42 7.23 4.90
N ARG A 111 17.13 6.57 6.02
CA ARG A 111 16.39 5.29 6.03
C ARG A 111 14.98 5.46 5.44
N PHE A 112 14.28 6.49 5.87
CA PHE A 112 12.94 6.80 5.35
C PHE A 112 12.96 7.01 3.83
N LYS A 113 13.94 7.77 3.32
CA LYS A 113 14.11 7.97 1.88
C LYS A 113 14.37 6.65 1.14
N ARG A 114 15.26 5.79 1.64
CA ARG A 114 15.55 4.47 1.05
C ARG A 114 14.30 3.60 0.98
N LEU A 115 13.49 3.58 2.03
CA LEU A 115 12.22 2.86 2.04
C LEU A 115 11.23 3.43 1.03
N ALA A 116 11.10 4.76 0.96
CA ALA A 116 10.20 5.44 0.03
C ALA A 116 10.59 5.20 -1.44
N ASP A 117 11.89 5.27 -1.74
CA ASP A 117 12.41 4.99 -3.09
C ASP A 117 12.12 3.53 -3.50
N LEU A 118 12.39 2.55 -2.62
CA LEU A 118 12.11 1.13 -2.86
C LEU A 118 10.60 0.89 -3.06
N GLN A 119 9.75 1.43 -2.20
CA GLN A 119 8.31 1.25 -2.32
C GLN A 119 7.75 1.91 -3.60
N THR A 120 8.28 3.06 -4.00
CA THR A 120 7.89 3.74 -5.25
C THR A 120 8.27 2.91 -6.48
N GLU A 121 9.46 2.31 -6.48
CA GLU A 121 9.90 1.40 -7.55
C GLU A 121 8.94 0.20 -7.66
N ILE A 122 8.65 -0.46 -6.54
CA ILE A 122 7.73 -1.60 -6.48
C ILE A 122 6.33 -1.21 -6.97
N ALA A 123 5.77 -0.12 -6.43
CA ALA A 123 4.43 0.35 -6.80
C ALA A 123 4.33 0.69 -8.29
N THR A 124 5.38 1.32 -8.86
CA THR A 124 5.46 1.62 -10.30
C THR A 124 5.46 0.35 -11.14
N LYS A 125 6.26 -0.64 -10.78
CA LYS A 125 6.31 -1.94 -11.47
C LYS A 125 4.96 -2.64 -11.42
N LEU A 126 4.31 -2.66 -10.26
CA LEU A 126 3.00 -3.29 -10.09
C LEU A 126 1.89 -2.54 -10.82
N ALA A 127 1.95 -1.20 -10.90
CA ALA A 127 0.98 -0.39 -11.60
C ALA A 127 1.01 -0.63 -13.13
N LYS A 128 2.19 -0.81 -13.72
CA LYS A 128 2.36 -1.05 -15.16
C LYS A 128 1.59 -2.28 -15.67
N ARG A 129 1.29 -3.25 -14.81
CA ARG A 129 0.49 -4.44 -15.18
C ARG A 129 -0.94 -4.10 -15.62
N PHE A 130 -1.42 -2.90 -15.32
CA PHE A 130 -2.76 -2.44 -15.68
C PHE A 130 -2.81 -1.77 -17.05
N GLU A 131 -1.68 -1.28 -17.59
CA GLU A 131 -1.65 -0.61 -18.89
C GLU A 131 -2.15 -1.54 -20.00
N GLY A 132 -3.05 -1.03 -20.84
CA GLY A 132 -3.72 -1.75 -21.90
C GLY A 132 -4.87 -2.67 -21.45
N LYS A 133 -5.16 -2.73 -20.15
CA LYS A 133 -6.28 -3.52 -19.61
C LYS A 133 -7.51 -2.67 -19.39
N THR A 134 -8.67 -3.28 -19.54
CA THR A 134 -9.95 -2.74 -19.07
C THR A 134 -10.19 -3.24 -17.66
N VAL A 135 -10.46 -2.32 -16.74
CA VAL A 135 -10.68 -2.62 -15.32
C VAL A 135 -12.01 -2.04 -14.85
N GLU A 136 -12.62 -2.74 -13.88
CA GLU A 136 -13.79 -2.23 -13.16
C GLU A 136 -13.38 -1.11 -12.23
N VAL A 137 -14.12 0.01 -12.27
CA VAL A 137 -13.88 1.19 -11.43
C VAL A 137 -15.18 1.61 -10.77
N LEU A 138 -15.19 1.74 -9.45
CA LEU A 138 -16.23 2.42 -8.70
C LEU A 138 -15.94 3.92 -8.72
N VAL A 139 -16.87 4.70 -9.22
CA VAL A 139 -16.72 6.16 -9.38
C VAL A 139 -16.89 6.87 -8.03
N ASP A 140 -15.85 7.57 -7.59
CA ASP A 140 -15.88 8.42 -6.35
C ASP A 140 -16.47 9.81 -6.63
N GLY A 141 -16.34 10.32 -7.87
CA GLY A 141 -16.80 11.65 -8.29
C GLY A 141 -15.75 12.40 -9.11
N PRO A 142 -15.84 13.74 -9.19
CA PRO A 142 -14.84 14.55 -9.89
C PRO A 142 -13.44 14.40 -9.29
N SER A 143 -12.41 14.36 -10.14
CA SER A 143 -11.02 14.29 -9.70
C SER A 143 -10.62 15.59 -8.98
N LYS A 144 -9.95 15.45 -7.84
CA LYS A 144 -9.47 16.61 -7.06
C LYS A 144 -8.38 17.42 -7.78
N GLN A 145 -7.64 16.79 -8.71
CA GLN A 145 -6.55 17.44 -9.45
C GLN A 145 -7.02 18.05 -10.76
N ASN A 146 -8.03 17.47 -11.40
CA ASN A 146 -8.60 17.96 -12.66
C ASN A 146 -10.11 17.73 -12.65
N PRO A 147 -10.93 18.77 -12.38
CA PRO A 147 -12.39 18.66 -12.33
C PRO A 147 -13.07 18.21 -13.65
N GLU A 148 -12.37 18.28 -14.78
CA GLU A 148 -12.87 17.75 -16.05
C GLU A 148 -12.78 16.23 -16.15
N MET A 149 -12.13 15.59 -15.19
CA MET A 149 -11.99 14.13 -15.09
C MET A 149 -12.80 13.63 -13.91
N LEU A 150 -13.24 12.39 -14.03
CA LEU A 150 -13.74 11.60 -12.90
C LEU A 150 -12.59 10.86 -12.23
N SER A 151 -12.75 10.57 -10.96
CA SER A 151 -11.90 9.67 -10.21
C SER A 151 -12.70 8.51 -9.65
N GLY A 152 -12.05 7.36 -9.47
CA GLY A 152 -12.64 6.19 -8.89
C GLY A 152 -11.59 5.20 -8.41
N ARG A 153 -12.05 4.05 -7.95
CA ARG A 153 -11.17 2.98 -7.43
C ARG A 153 -11.41 1.68 -8.17
N THR A 154 -10.30 1.01 -8.52
CA THR A 154 -10.37 -0.39 -8.96
C THR A 154 -10.67 -1.32 -7.79
N ARG A 155 -10.92 -2.59 -8.07
CA ARG A 155 -11.11 -3.62 -7.03
C ARG A 155 -9.86 -3.79 -6.15
N GLU A 156 -8.67 -3.52 -6.69
CA GLU A 156 -7.40 -3.50 -5.96
C GLU A 156 -7.14 -2.18 -5.20
N ASN A 157 -8.17 -1.30 -5.11
CA ASN A 157 -8.12 0.00 -4.46
C ASN A 157 -7.16 1.01 -5.12
N ARG A 158 -6.85 0.86 -6.42
CA ARG A 158 -6.02 1.83 -7.15
C ARG A 158 -6.84 3.01 -7.62
N LEU A 159 -6.31 4.21 -7.43
CA LEU A 159 -6.91 5.43 -7.95
C LEU A 159 -6.83 5.46 -9.48
N VAL A 160 -7.98 5.67 -10.13
CA VAL A 160 -8.09 5.87 -11.58
C VAL A 160 -8.67 7.25 -11.85
N ASN A 161 -8.01 8.04 -12.70
CA ASN A 161 -8.59 9.25 -13.26
C ASN A 161 -8.94 9.00 -14.73
N PHE A 162 -10.16 9.35 -15.15
CA PHE A 162 -10.65 9.06 -16.50
C PHE A 162 -11.73 10.04 -16.93
N ARG A 163 -12.06 10.06 -18.22
CA ARG A 163 -13.19 10.82 -18.77
C ARG A 163 -14.28 9.87 -19.22
N ALA A 164 -15.52 10.16 -18.83
CA ALA A 164 -16.71 9.44 -19.28
C ALA A 164 -17.92 10.37 -19.26
N GLU A 165 -18.87 10.12 -20.15
CA GLU A 165 -20.14 10.84 -20.22
C GLU A 165 -21.27 9.98 -19.63
N GLY A 166 -22.24 10.63 -18.98
CA GLY A 166 -23.41 9.94 -18.41
C GLY A 166 -23.09 9.06 -17.20
N VAL A 167 -21.93 9.30 -16.55
CA VAL A 167 -21.44 8.54 -15.40
C VAL A 167 -21.35 9.45 -14.18
N GLY A 168 -21.80 8.97 -13.03
CA GLY A 168 -21.81 9.69 -11.77
C GLY A 168 -21.23 8.91 -10.60
N THR A 169 -21.13 9.58 -9.46
CA THR A 169 -20.67 8.96 -8.20
C THR A 169 -21.50 7.73 -7.85
N GLY A 170 -20.85 6.64 -7.50
CA GLY A 170 -21.47 5.36 -7.15
C GLY A 170 -21.69 4.41 -8.31
N ASP A 171 -21.47 4.87 -9.57
CA ASP A 171 -21.55 3.98 -10.72
C ASP A 171 -20.33 3.05 -10.79
N LEU A 172 -20.57 1.81 -11.23
CA LEU A 172 -19.52 0.88 -11.65
C LEU A 172 -19.31 1.00 -13.17
N VAL A 173 -18.08 1.22 -13.59
CA VAL A 173 -17.74 1.42 -15.00
C VAL A 173 -16.52 0.59 -15.40
N ASP A 174 -16.48 0.19 -16.67
CA ASP A 174 -15.32 -0.43 -17.27
C ASP A 174 -14.44 0.65 -17.92
N VAL A 175 -13.19 0.79 -17.49
CA VAL A 175 -12.24 1.81 -17.92
C VAL A 175 -11.00 1.16 -18.53
N GLU A 176 -10.60 1.55 -19.73
CA GLU A 176 -9.34 1.14 -20.34
C GLU A 176 -8.19 1.98 -19.77
N ILE A 177 -7.20 1.33 -19.18
CA ILE A 177 -6.03 2.01 -18.60
C ILE A 177 -5.00 2.29 -19.69
N VAL A 178 -4.67 3.56 -19.87
CA VAL A 178 -3.72 4.02 -20.91
C VAL A 178 -2.36 4.37 -20.36
N ARG A 179 -2.28 4.70 -19.06
CA ARG A 179 -1.02 5.05 -18.38
C ARG A 179 -1.09 4.74 -16.90
N ALA A 180 0.03 4.32 -16.33
CA ALA A 180 0.15 4.00 -14.92
C ALA A 180 1.34 4.73 -14.28
N GLY A 181 1.11 5.40 -13.15
CA GLY A 181 2.13 5.87 -12.23
C GLY A 181 2.13 5.05 -10.95
N ALA A 182 3.07 5.28 -10.05
CA ALA A 182 3.21 4.49 -8.81
C ALA A 182 1.89 4.40 -8.01
N PHE A 183 1.14 5.51 -7.94
CA PHE A 183 -0.03 5.63 -7.05
C PHE A 183 -1.32 6.04 -7.78
N TRP A 184 -1.31 6.06 -9.10
CA TRP A 184 -2.47 6.44 -9.92
C TRP A 184 -2.46 5.72 -11.25
N LEU A 185 -3.64 5.58 -11.82
CA LEU A 185 -3.86 5.11 -13.18
C LEU A 185 -4.60 6.21 -13.95
N GLU A 186 -4.34 6.32 -15.25
CA GLU A 186 -5.09 7.16 -16.17
C GLU A 186 -5.80 6.27 -17.16
N GLY A 187 -7.09 6.47 -17.27
CA GLY A 187 -7.94 5.70 -18.15
C GLY A 187 -8.65 6.55 -19.18
N ARG A 188 -9.16 5.91 -20.21
CA ARG A 188 -10.06 6.51 -21.20
C ARG A 188 -11.35 5.70 -21.32
N GLY A 189 -12.43 6.43 -21.67
CA GLY A 189 -13.76 5.84 -21.70
C GLY A 189 -14.27 5.53 -20.32
N GLY A 190 -15.47 5.03 -20.26
CA GLY A 190 -16.14 4.57 -19.04
C GLY A 190 -17.50 4.09 -19.48
N LYS A 191 -17.65 2.76 -19.66
CA LYS A 191 -18.95 2.18 -19.99
C LYS A 191 -19.57 1.70 -18.69
N LYS A 192 -20.75 2.25 -18.38
CA LYS A 192 -21.52 1.84 -17.18
C LYS A 192 -21.83 0.35 -17.26
N ARG A 193 -21.62 -0.35 -16.17
CA ARG A 193 -22.08 -1.74 -16.00
C ARG A 193 -23.55 -1.74 -15.59
N GLU A 194 -24.30 -2.65 -16.20
CA GLU A 194 -25.71 -2.90 -15.86
C GLU A 194 -25.83 -3.70 -14.56
#